data_b9563bb8d46700e7797444e7a92c8736
#
_entry.id   b9563bb8d46700e7797444e7a92c8736
#
_cell.length_a   1.000
_cell.length_b   1.000
_cell.length_c   1.000
_cell.angle_alpha   90.00
_cell.angle_beta   90.00
_cell.angle_gamma   90.00
#
_symmetry.space_group_name_H-M   'P 1'
#
loop_
_entity.id
_entity.type
_entity.pdbx_description
1 polymer ?
#
loop_
_entity_poly.entity_id
_entity_poly.type
_entity_poly.pdbx_seq_one_letter_code
_entity_poly.pdbx_strand_id
1 'polypeptide(L)'
;MNKTTHNKATVLQQVIGVVPMAGRAARLDGLPCSKEIYPIGSRATDDAGQHQSVVCEHLLRKMRTAGVSSIYVILREGKWDIPAYLGDGSKAGLQLAYLMMGLPYGTPYSVDQAFPFVRQATVALGFPDMLFGPEDIFTTLLEHQQASGADVVLGLFPADRPEKVDMVELDDDGNVRQIVIKPRHTDLRDTWGVAVWAPTFTDFMHEFLTLHQKTAAVKTELFVGDVVQAAIKNGLRVHGVKVSEQPFLDIGTWDDLGRTTSLPLDK
;
A
#
# COMPACT_ATOMS: atom_id res chain seq x y z
N MET A 1 0.08 40.91 -34.65
CA MET A 1 -0.72 39.80 -34.11
C MET A 1 0.21 38.82 -33.43
N ASN A 2 0.51 39.01 -32.17
CA ASN A 2 1.35 38.08 -31.36
C ASN A 2 0.50 36.93 -30.84
N LYS A 3 0.72 35.73 -31.35
CA LYS A 3 0.18 34.49 -30.75
C LYS A 3 1.01 34.14 -29.51
N THR A 4 0.49 34.44 -28.33
CA THR A 4 1.04 33.98 -27.07
C THR A 4 0.72 32.48 -26.94
N THR A 5 1.68 31.62 -27.26
CA THR A 5 1.63 30.19 -26.97
C THR A 5 1.69 30.01 -25.45
N HIS A 6 0.55 29.75 -24.84
CA HIS A 6 0.49 29.28 -23.45
C HIS A 6 1.10 27.89 -23.40
N ASN A 7 2.34 27.83 -22.97
CA ASN A 7 3.00 26.61 -22.58
C ASN A 7 2.32 26.13 -21.28
N LYS A 8 1.37 25.18 -21.39
CA LYS A 8 0.85 24.45 -20.22
C LYS A 8 2.02 23.66 -19.64
N ALA A 9 2.70 24.24 -18.66
CA ALA A 9 3.59 23.44 -17.81
C ALA A 9 2.74 22.31 -17.23
N THR A 10 3.05 21.08 -17.61
CA THR A 10 2.48 19.90 -16.96
C THR A 10 2.95 19.94 -15.52
N VAL A 11 2.07 20.38 -14.63
CA VAL A 11 2.30 20.27 -13.18
C VAL A 11 2.41 18.79 -12.90
N LEU A 12 3.63 18.32 -12.66
CA LEU A 12 3.85 16.94 -12.22
C LEU A 12 3.01 16.75 -10.96
N GLN A 13 2.01 15.90 -11.05
CA GLN A 13 1.14 15.62 -9.91
C GLN A 13 1.99 15.01 -8.79
N GLN A 14 1.94 15.59 -7.60
CA GLN A 14 2.68 15.10 -6.46
C GLN A 14 2.24 13.67 -6.14
N VAL A 15 3.21 12.79 -5.90
CA VAL A 15 2.96 11.44 -5.41
C VAL A 15 3.21 11.41 -3.90
N ILE A 16 2.24 10.92 -3.16
CA ILE A 16 2.29 10.82 -1.69
C ILE A 16 2.05 9.37 -1.27
N GLY A 17 2.92 8.86 -0.41
CA GLY A 17 2.76 7.54 0.19
C GLY A 17 1.72 7.54 1.31
N VAL A 18 0.91 6.49 1.39
CA VAL A 18 0.03 6.22 2.53
C VAL A 18 0.31 4.80 3.03
N VAL A 19 0.68 4.68 4.30
CA VAL A 19 1.10 3.41 4.89
C VAL A 19 0.32 3.15 6.18
N PRO A 20 -0.66 2.22 6.16
CA PRO A 20 -1.45 1.88 7.34
C PRO A 20 -0.67 0.98 8.29
N MET A 21 -0.32 1.49 9.46
CA MET A 21 0.38 0.77 10.54
C MET A 21 -0.49 0.65 11.82
N ALA A 22 -1.81 0.80 11.70
CA ALA A 22 -2.74 0.75 12.83
C ALA A 22 -3.21 -0.68 13.21
N GLY A 23 -2.68 -1.72 12.57
CA GLY A 23 -3.04 -3.12 12.83
C GLY A 23 -2.76 -3.59 14.25
N ARG A 24 -3.60 -4.50 14.78
CA ARG A 24 -3.47 -5.02 16.16
C ARG A 24 -2.42 -6.11 16.32
N ALA A 25 -2.02 -6.78 15.23
CA ALA A 25 -1.08 -7.91 15.23
C ALA A 25 -1.46 -9.04 16.23
N ALA A 26 -2.75 -9.28 16.46
CA ALA A 26 -3.24 -10.20 17.51
C ALA A 26 -2.72 -11.64 17.39
N ARG A 27 -2.29 -12.07 16.21
CA ARG A 27 -1.71 -13.40 15.96
C ARG A 27 -0.20 -13.48 16.25
N LEU A 28 0.42 -12.34 16.56
CA LEU A 28 1.83 -12.18 16.91
C LEU A 28 1.96 -11.67 18.37
N ASP A 29 1.08 -12.14 19.25
CA ASP A 29 1.14 -11.78 20.66
C ASP A 29 2.49 -12.18 21.28
N GLY A 30 3.03 -11.31 22.17
CA GLY A 30 4.33 -11.49 22.79
C GLY A 30 5.53 -10.92 22.01
N LEU A 31 5.32 -10.25 20.85
CA LEU A 31 6.40 -9.50 20.22
C LEU A 31 6.89 -8.35 21.12
N PRO A 32 8.22 -8.11 21.20
CA PRO A 32 8.78 -7.06 22.04
C PRO A 32 8.54 -5.64 21.48
N CYS A 33 8.08 -5.52 20.25
CA CYS A 33 7.81 -4.28 19.54
C CYS A 33 6.67 -4.45 18.53
N SER A 34 6.23 -3.36 17.93
CA SER A 34 5.31 -3.41 16.78
C SER A 34 5.90 -4.24 15.65
N LYS A 35 5.10 -5.09 15.00
CA LYS A 35 5.58 -6.00 13.94
C LYS A 35 6.24 -5.27 12.78
N GLU A 36 5.80 -4.04 12.51
CA GLU A 36 6.31 -3.19 11.43
C GLU A 36 7.78 -2.78 11.63
N ILE A 37 8.24 -2.74 12.88
CA ILE A 37 9.63 -2.45 13.24
C ILE A 37 10.36 -3.68 13.80
N TYR A 38 9.82 -4.88 13.57
CA TYR A 38 10.50 -6.11 13.96
C TYR A 38 11.74 -6.32 13.07
N PRO A 39 12.91 -6.64 13.66
CA PRO A 39 14.15 -6.86 12.91
C PRO A 39 14.07 -8.10 12.02
N ILE A 40 14.45 -7.97 10.73
CA ILE A 40 14.42 -9.05 9.75
C ILE A 40 15.77 -9.35 9.08
N GLY A 41 16.81 -8.69 9.51
CA GLY A 41 18.16 -8.90 8.97
C GLY A 41 19.06 -7.70 9.21
N SER A 42 20.27 -7.75 8.68
CA SER A 42 21.20 -6.63 8.69
C SER A 42 21.60 -6.27 7.27
N ARG A 43 21.83 -5.00 7.04
CA ARG A 43 22.20 -4.44 5.76
C ARG A 43 23.48 -3.62 5.89
N ALA A 44 24.36 -3.73 4.88
CA ALA A 44 25.52 -2.85 4.81
C ALA A 44 25.08 -1.40 4.54
N THR A 45 25.70 -0.44 5.22
CA THR A 45 25.52 0.99 4.95
C THR A 45 26.71 1.52 4.18
N ASP A 46 26.53 2.65 3.48
CA ASP A 46 27.59 3.31 2.68
C ASP A 46 28.84 3.68 3.53
N ASP A 47 28.66 3.86 4.85
CA ASP A 47 29.73 4.16 5.82
C ASP A 47 30.43 2.89 6.39
N ALA A 48 30.38 1.75 5.69
CA ALA A 48 30.92 0.45 6.14
C ALA A 48 30.36 -0.06 7.49
N GLY A 49 29.22 0.48 7.92
CA GLY A 49 28.45 0.00 9.06
C GLY A 49 27.45 -1.09 8.68
N GLN A 50 26.87 -1.71 9.69
CA GLN A 50 25.68 -2.56 9.52
C GLN A 50 24.47 -1.85 10.13
N HIS A 51 23.42 -1.69 9.33
CA HIS A 51 22.11 -1.25 9.80
C HIS A 51 21.19 -2.48 9.93
N GLN A 52 20.52 -2.59 11.08
CA GLN A 52 19.52 -3.64 11.27
C GLN A 52 18.25 -3.25 10.55
N SER A 53 17.92 -4.00 9.50
CA SER A 53 16.69 -3.75 8.73
C SER A 53 15.47 -4.22 9.50
N VAL A 54 14.42 -3.40 9.47
CA VAL A 54 13.11 -3.75 10.03
C VAL A 54 12.07 -3.93 8.91
N VAL A 55 11.00 -4.61 9.21
CA VAL A 55 9.98 -5.03 8.24
C VAL A 55 9.50 -3.88 7.35
N CYS A 56 9.07 -2.75 7.92
CA CYS A 56 8.50 -1.65 7.14
C CYS A 56 9.51 -0.89 6.25
N GLU A 57 10.81 -0.94 6.57
CA GLU A 57 11.84 -0.26 5.75
C GLU A 57 11.89 -0.80 4.32
N HIS A 58 11.52 -2.08 4.13
CA HIS A 58 11.42 -2.68 2.82
C HIS A 58 10.44 -1.93 1.90
N LEU A 59 9.24 -1.63 2.40
CA LEU A 59 8.24 -0.84 1.70
C LEU A 59 8.70 0.61 1.50
N LEU A 60 9.17 1.26 2.58
CA LEU A 60 9.57 2.67 2.56
C LEU A 60 10.69 2.92 1.53
N ARG A 61 11.64 2.00 1.41
CA ARG A 61 12.71 2.07 0.42
C ARG A 61 12.16 2.02 -1.01
N LYS A 62 11.24 1.10 -1.31
CA LYS A 62 10.61 0.99 -2.64
C LYS A 62 9.83 2.23 -3.02
N MET A 63 9.10 2.82 -2.09
CA MET A 63 8.43 4.10 -2.30
C MET A 63 9.43 5.21 -2.60
N ARG A 64 10.53 5.29 -1.84
CA ARG A 64 11.61 6.26 -2.09
C ARG A 64 12.25 6.07 -3.47
N THR A 65 12.53 4.83 -3.89
CA THR A 65 13.09 4.50 -5.21
C THR A 65 12.21 5.03 -6.33
N ALA A 66 10.90 5.02 -6.16
CA ALA A 66 9.93 5.60 -7.11
C ALA A 66 9.75 7.12 -7.00
N GLY A 67 10.58 7.81 -6.19
CA GLY A 67 10.51 9.26 -6.02
C GLY A 67 9.42 9.74 -5.05
N VAL A 68 8.77 8.85 -4.31
CA VAL A 68 7.85 9.23 -3.23
C VAL A 68 8.67 9.74 -2.06
N SER A 69 8.60 11.05 -1.80
CA SER A 69 9.38 11.70 -0.75
C SER A 69 8.60 11.94 0.54
N SER A 70 7.28 12.03 0.47
CA SER A 70 6.40 12.32 1.61
C SER A 70 5.45 11.15 1.84
N ILE A 71 5.36 10.68 3.08
CA ILE A 71 4.53 9.52 3.44
C ILE A 71 3.73 9.84 4.70
N TYR A 72 2.42 9.58 4.64
CA TYR A 72 1.55 9.57 5.81
C TYR A 72 1.47 8.16 6.38
N VAL A 73 1.93 8.01 7.61
CA VAL A 73 1.87 6.77 8.38
C VAL A 73 0.67 6.83 9.30
N ILE A 74 -0.26 5.88 9.14
CA ILE A 74 -1.47 5.85 9.96
C ILE A 74 -1.25 4.93 11.16
N LEU A 75 -1.35 5.50 12.34
CA LEU A 75 -1.14 4.82 13.62
C LEU A 75 -2.42 4.77 14.46
N ARG A 76 -2.40 3.96 15.48
CA ARG A 76 -3.34 3.96 16.59
C ARG A 76 -2.62 4.08 17.91
N GLU A 77 -3.36 4.33 18.96
CA GLU A 77 -2.83 4.26 20.33
C GLU A 77 -2.10 2.92 20.59
N GLY A 78 -0.99 3.01 21.32
CA GLY A 78 -0.12 1.86 21.64
C GLY A 78 0.94 1.54 20.60
N LYS A 79 1.03 2.31 19.48
CA LYS A 79 2.03 2.14 18.43
C LYS A 79 3.12 3.23 18.46
N TRP A 80 3.49 3.70 19.66
CA TRP A 80 4.44 4.79 19.89
C TRP A 80 5.89 4.43 19.57
N ASP A 81 6.21 3.15 19.58
CA ASP A 81 7.52 2.61 19.22
C ASP A 81 7.86 2.82 17.74
N ILE A 82 6.85 2.87 16.85
CA ILE A 82 7.06 3.13 15.41
C ILE A 82 7.64 4.53 15.17
N PRO A 83 6.99 5.65 15.60
CA PRO A 83 7.59 6.97 15.42
C PRO A 83 8.85 7.17 16.25
N ALA A 84 9.02 6.49 17.39
CA ALA A 84 10.26 6.51 18.15
C ALA A 84 11.43 5.90 17.37
N TYR A 85 11.19 4.86 16.56
CA TYR A 85 12.19 4.21 15.73
C TYR A 85 12.45 4.96 14.42
N LEU A 86 11.38 5.26 13.65
CA LEU A 86 11.49 5.85 12.32
C LEU A 86 11.80 7.36 12.32
N GLY A 87 11.50 8.05 13.43
CA GLY A 87 11.67 9.51 13.54
C GLY A 87 10.84 10.27 12.51
N ASP A 88 11.43 11.30 11.94
CA ASP A 88 10.85 12.12 10.87
C ASP A 88 11.06 11.51 9.46
N GLY A 89 11.72 10.36 9.37
CA GLY A 89 12.05 9.68 8.11
C GLY A 89 13.34 10.17 7.44
N SER A 90 14.00 11.21 7.94
CA SER A 90 15.20 11.79 7.31
C SER A 90 16.33 10.76 7.14
N LYS A 91 16.50 9.84 8.08
CA LYS A 91 17.47 8.73 7.98
C LYS A 91 17.21 7.79 6.80
N ALA A 92 15.96 7.66 6.37
CA ALA A 92 15.57 6.88 5.21
C ALA A 92 15.49 7.73 3.92
N GLY A 93 15.82 9.04 3.98
CA GLY A 93 15.67 9.97 2.86
C GLY A 93 14.20 10.26 2.52
N LEU A 94 13.32 10.23 3.52
CA LEU A 94 11.88 10.44 3.42
C LEU A 94 11.44 11.54 4.40
N GLN A 95 10.21 12.01 4.22
CA GLN A 95 9.49 12.86 5.16
C GLN A 95 8.27 12.08 5.65
N LEU A 96 8.27 11.69 6.92
CA LEU A 96 7.17 10.94 7.53
C LEU A 96 6.30 11.87 8.37
N ALA A 97 4.99 11.81 8.15
CA ALA A 97 4.00 12.42 9.02
C ALA A 97 3.07 11.34 9.59
N TYR A 98 2.78 11.44 10.87
CA TYR A 98 2.01 10.42 11.60
C TYR A 98 0.60 10.92 11.87
N LEU A 99 -0.39 10.15 11.42
CA LEU A 99 -1.79 10.42 11.66
C LEU A 99 -2.35 9.39 12.66
N MET A 100 -2.93 9.90 13.73
CA MET A 100 -3.51 9.05 14.76
C MET A 100 -4.98 8.81 14.50
N MET A 101 -5.41 7.56 14.56
CA MET A 101 -6.82 7.20 14.44
C MET A 101 -7.30 6.45 15.69
N GLY A 102 -8.62 6.42 15.86
CA GLY A 102 -9.29 5.56 16.85
C GLY A 102 -9.24 4.08 16.44
N LEU A 103 -10.21 3.31 16.84
CA LEU A 103 -10.30 1.89 16.45
C LEU A 103 -10.65 1.77 14.97
N PRO A 104 -9.80 1.08 14.16
CA PRO A 104 -10.12 0.84 12.76
C PRO A 104 -11.25 -0.18 12.62
N TYR A 105 -12.19 0.11 11.73
CA TYR A 105 -13.22 -0.82 11.27
C TYR A 105 -12.84 -1.46 9.93
N GLY A 106 -11.55 -1.57 9.68
CA GLY A 106 -10.95 -2.07 8.45
C GLY A 106 -9.93 -1.10 7.87
N THR A 107 -9.07 -1.62 7.01
CA THR A 107 -7.95 -0.88 6.43
C THR A 107 -8.37 0.37 5.63
N PRO A 108 -9.48 0.39 4.87
CA PRO A 108 -9.90 1.59 4.14
C PRO A 108 -10.10 2.81 5.05
N TYR A 109 -10.66 2.62 6.25
CA TYR A 109 -10.84 3.71 7.22
C TYR A 109 -9.50 4.22 7.76
N SER A 110 -8.49 3.36 7.84
CA SER A 110 -7.14 3.80 8.18
C SER A 110 -6.56 4.67 7.06
N VAL A 111 -6.67 4.21 5.81
CA VAL A 111 -6.17 4.94 4.64
C VAL A 111 -6.87 6.30 4.49
N ASP A 112 -8.18 6.34 4.71
CA ASP A 112 -9.00 7.56 4.60
C ASP A 112 -8.64 8.66 5.62
N GLN A 113 -7.92 8.33 6.71
CA GLN A 113 -7.39 9.35 7.62
C GLN A 113 -6.47 10.34 6.89
N ALA A 114 -5.83 9.91 5.80
CA ALA A 114 -4.97 10.77 5.00
C ALA A 114 -5.76 11.66 4.00
N PHE A 115 -7.06 11.45 3.81
CA PHE A 115 -7.88 12.16 2.82
C PHE A 115 -7.65 13.68 2.75
N PRO A 116 -7.68 14.44 3.88
CA PRO A 116 -7.51 15.90 3.83
C PRO A 116 -6.15 16.33 3.24
N PHE A 117 -5.15 15.47 3.29
CA PHE A 117 -3.78 15.76 2.92
C PHE A 117 -3.40 15.25 1.53
N VAL A 118 -4.12 14.22 1.02
CA VAL A 118 -3.75 13.52 -0.23
C VAL A 118 -4.77 13.66 -1.35
N ARG A 119 -5.92 14.29 -1.11
CA ARG A 119 -7.05 14.34 -2.07
C ARG A 119 -6.72 14.91 -3.45
N GLN A 120 -5.64 15.69 -3.56
CA GLN A 120 -5.20 16.28 -4.84
C GLN A 120 -3.92 15.62 -5.40
N ALA A 121 -3.42 14.61 -4.72
CA ALA A 121 -2.20 13.92 -5.09
C ALA A 121 -2.48 12.55 -5.71
N THR A 122 -1.54 12.03 -6.48
CA THR A 122 -1.46 10.59 -6.72
C THR A 122 -1.03 9.91 -5.44
N VAL A 123 -1.76 8.88 -5.01
CA VAL A 123 -1.43 8.12 -3.81
C VAL A 123 -0.72 6.83 -4.17
N ALA A 124 0.35 6.52 -3.45
CA ALA A 124 1.00 5.21 -3.44
C ALA A 124 0.67 4.50 -2.12
N LEU A 125 -0.09 3.40 -2.20
CA LEU A 125 -0.45 2.55 -1.05
C LEU A 125 0.44 1.33 -1.01
N GLY A 126 0.96 1.02 0.16
CA GLY A 126 1.59 -0.26 0.47
C GLY A 126 1.34 -0.68 1.91
N PHE A 127 1.44 -1.98 2.16
CA PHE A 127 1.27 -2.55 3.49
C PHE A 127 2.67 -2.82 4.09
N PRO A 128 2.94 -2.29 5.29
CA PRO A 128 4.28 -2.27 5.89
C PRO A 128 4.79 -3.65 6.33
N ASP A 129 3.90 -4.62 6.39
CA ASP A 129 4.15 -5.99 6.83
C ASP A 129 4.28 -6.99 5.66
N MET A 130 4.32 -6.49 4.42
CA MET A 130 4.51 -7.30 3.22
C MET A 130 5.94 -7.16 2.68
N LEU A 131 6.61 -8.30 2.46
CA LEU A 131 7.92 -8.37 1.81
C LEU A 131 7.77 -8.89 0.38
N PHE A 132 8.26 -8.15 -0.59
CA PHE A 132 8.08 -8.44 -2.02
C PHE A 132 9.20 -7.83 -2.88
N GLY A 133 9.43 -8.39 -4.06
CA GLY A 133 10.23 -7.82 -5.15
C GLY A 133 9.36 -7.48 -6.36
N PRO A 134 9.91 -6.78 -7.36
CA PRO A 134 11.21 -6.12 -7.42
C PRO A 134 11.26 -4.75 -6.69
N GLU A 135 12.43 -4.08 -6.73
CA GLU A 135 12.65 -2.80 -6.01
C GLU A 135 11.89 -1.63 -6.64
N ASP A 136 11.75 -1.61 -7.96
CA ASP A 136 11.16 -0.55 -8.78
C ASP A 136 9.64 -0.65 -8.97
N ILE A 137 8.99 -1.47 -8.18
CA ILE A 137 7.56 -1.81 -8.33
C ILE A 137 6.65 -0.57 -8.39
N PHE A 138 6.87 0.43 -7.52
CA PHE A 138 6.07 1.66 -7.55
C PHE A 138 6.37 2.54 -8.75
N THR A 139 7.61 2.53 -9.27
CA THR A 139 7.97 3.21 -10.51
C THR A 139 7.14 2.64 -11.67
N THR A 140 7.11 1.31 -11.80
CA THR A 140 6.32 0.61 -12.82
C THR A 140 4.83 0.97 -12.75
N LEU A 141 4.25 1.00 -11.54
CA LEU A 141 2.83 1.33 -11.37
C LEU A 141 2.52 2.80 -11.71
N LEU A 142 3.39 3.73 -11.30
CA LEU A 142 3.23 5.16 -11.58
C LEU A 142 3.34 5.46 -13.07
N GLU A 143 4.32 4.85 -13.76
CA GLU A 143 4.46 4.96 -15.21
C GLU A 143 3.24 4.40 -15.94
N HIS A 144 2.74 3.24 -15.52
CA HIS A 144 1.52 2.66 -16.09
C HIS A 144 0.30 3.55 -15.86
N GLN A 145 0.12 4.11 -14.66
CA GLN A 145 -0.97 5.03 -14.37
C GLN A 145 -0.91 6.29 -15.25
N GLN A 146 0.27 6.87 -15.39
CA GLN A 146 0.48 8.05 -16.23
C GLN A 146 0.16 7.75 -17.69
N ALA A 147 0.57 6.60 -18.20
CA ALA A 147 0.35 6.20 -19.59
C ALA A 147 -1.11 5.85 -19.88
N SER A 148 -1.78 5.11 -19.00
CA SER A 148 -3.16 4.64 -19.18
C SER A 148 -4.21 5.68 -18.76
N GLY A 149 -3.86 6.57 -17.83
CA GLY A 149 -4.79 7.45 -17.15
C GLY A 149 -5.82 6.69 -16.30
N ALA A 150 -5.51 5.48 -15.83
CA ALA A 150 -6.37 4.72 -14.95
C ALA A 150 -6.58 5.44 -13.61
N ASP A 151 -7.77 5.28 -13.02
CA ASP A 151 -8.08 5.83 -11.70
C ASP A 151 -7.34 5.08 -10.60
N VAL A 152 -7.16 3.75 -10.79
CA VAL A 152 -6.40 2.88 -9.89
C VAL A 152 -5.53 1.93 -10.71
N VAL A 153 -4.29 1.70 -10.28
CA VAL A 153 -3.43 0.64 -10.78
C VAL A 153 -3.01 -0.25 -9.62
N LEU A 154 -3.33 -1.54 -9.71
CA LEU A 154 -2.98 -2.57 -8.74
C LEU A 154 -1.70 -3.29 -9.17
N GLY A 155 -0.74 -3.43 -8.26
CA GLY A 155 0.43 -4.30 -8.44
C GLY A 155 0.07 -5.73 -8.09
N LEU A 156 0.17 -6.63 -9.08
CA LEU A 156 -0.26 -8.02 -8.98
C LEU A 156 0.91 -8.97 -8.78
N PHE A 157 0.64 -9.97 -7.95
CA PHE A 157 1.56 -11.05 -7.58
C PHE A 157 0.87 -12.39 -7.73
N PRO A 158 1.59 -13.49 -7.96
CA PRO A 158 1.03 -14.83 -7.81
C PRO A 158 0.53 -15.05 -6.39
N ALA A 159 -0.64 -15.64 -6.23
CA ALA A 159 -1.21 -15.94 -4.92
C ALA A 159 -0.65 -17.27 -4.39
N ASP A 160 0.08 -17.23 -3.27
CA ASP A 160 0.56 -18.41 -2.53
C ASP A 160 -0.59 -19.10 -1.77
N ARG A 161 -1.45 -18.28 -1.15
CA ARG A 161 -2.58 -18.73 -0.32
C ARG A 161 -3.84 -17.95 -0.67
N PRO A 162 -4.56 -18.33 -1.76
CA PRO A 162 -5.71 -17.58 -2.27
C PRO A 162 -6.81 -17.33 -1.23
N GLU A 163 -7.01 -18.26 -0.29
CA GLU A 163 -8.01 -18.14 0.77
C GLU A 163 -7.69 -17.07 1.84
N LYS A 164 -6.48 -16.50 1.80
CA LYS A 164 -6.03 -15.44 2.74
C LYS A 164 -5.93 -14.06 2.12
N VAL A 165 -6.01 -13.97 0.80
CA VAL A 165 -5.77 -12.73 0.04
C VAL A 165 -6.92 -12.40 -0.90
N ASP A 166 -6.98 -11.16 -1.36
CA ASP A 166 -7.99 -10.72 -2.30
C ASP A 166 -7.54 -11.07 -3.72
N MET A 167 -8.30 -11.92 -4.40
CA MET A 167 -7.97 -12.40 -5.74
C MET A 167 -8.49 -11.45 -6.81
N VAL A 168 -7.73 -11.29 -7.89
CA VAL A 168 -8.00 -10.34 -8.97
C VAL A 168 -8.27 -11.07 -10.27
N GLU A 169 -9.36 -10.72 -10.93
CA GLU A 169 -9.69 -11.16 -12.30
C GLU A 169 -9.42 -10.02 -13.28
N LEU A 170 -8.62 -10.30 -14.31
CA LEU A 170 -8.32 -9.36 -15.41
C LEU A 170 -9.04 -9.74 -16.68
N ASP A 171 -9.27 -8.74 -17.54
CA ASP A 171 -9.50 -9.00 -18.96
C ASP A 171 -8.19 -9.03 -19.76
N ASP A 172 -8.32 -9.25 -21.08
CA ASP A 172 -7.17 -9.38 -21.99
C ASP A 172 -6.40 -8.04 -22.17
N ASP A 173 -7.04 -6.91 -21.84
CA ASP A 173 -6.47 -5.57 -21.91
C ASP A 173 -5.84 -5.12 -20.59
N GLY A 174 -5.89 -5.96 -19.54
CA GLY A 174 -5.35 -5.67 -18.21
C GLY A 174 -6.29 -4.85 -17.32
N ASN A 175 -7.55 -4.66 -17.71
CA ASN A 175 -8.54 -4.06 -16.81
C ASN A 175 -8.96 -5.07 -15.75
N VAL A 176 -9.10 -4.60 -14.51
CA VAL A 176 -9.63 -5.41 -13.41
C VAL A 176 -11.16 -5.53 -13.57
N ARG A 177 -11.63 -6.74 -13.84
CA ARG A 177 -13.07 -7.06 -13.94
C ARG A 177 -13.68 -7.23 -12.56
N GLN A 178 -12.96 -7.92 -11.69
CA GLN A 178 -13.47 -8.28 -10.38
C GLN A 178 -12.35 -8.46 -9.36
N ILE A 179 -12.66 -8.11 -8.10
CA ILE A 179 -11.89 -8.49 -6.92
C ILE A 179 -12.74 -9.42 -6.07
N VAL A 180 -12.22 -10.60 -5.75
CA VAL A 180 -12.89 -11.60 -4.92
C VAL A 180 -12.17 -11.67 -3.57
N ILE A 181 -12.84 -11.20 -2.52
CA ILE A 181 -12.27 -11.10 -1.18
C ILE A 181 -12.13 -12.49 -0.56
N LYS A 182 -10.90 -12.92 -0.33
CA LYS A 182 -10.51 -14.15 0.40
C LYS A 182 -11.41 -15.35 0.09
N PRO A 183 -11.48 -15.78 -1.18
CA PRO A 183 -12.37 -16.86 -1.59
C PRO A 183 -11.93 -18.19 -1.00
N ARG A 184 -12.88 -19.01 -0.56
CA ARG A 184 -12.58 -20.37 -0.09
C ARG A 184 -12.05 -21.30 -1.18
N HIS A 185 -12.53 -21.09 -2.41
CA HIS A 185 -12.12 -21.81 -3.63
C HIS A 185 -12.10 -20.82 -4.78
N THR A 186 -11.08 -20.90 -5.63
CA THR A 186 -10.95 -20.04 -6.81
C THR A 186 -9.98 -20.65 -7.81
N ASP A 187 -10.18 -20.37 -9.09
CA ASP A 187 -9.24 -20.67 -10.17
C ASP A 187 -8.36 -19.45 -10.51
N LEU A 188 -8.62 -18.30 -9.88
CA LEU A 188 -7.82 -17.09 -10.03
C LEU A 188 -6.43 -17.31 -9.44
N ARG A 189 -5.43 -16.72 -10.07
CA ARG A 189 -4.02 -16.93 -9.72
C ARG A 189 -3.33 -15.71 -9.17
N ASP A 190 -3.84 -14.53 -9.50
CA ASP A 190 -3.21 -13.27 -9.16
C ASP A 190 -3.93 -12.60 -7.98
N THR A 191 -3.16 -12.05 -7.08
CA THR A 191 -3.59 -11.20 -5.97
C THR A 191 -2.91 -9.84 -6.07
N TRP A 192 -3.43 -8.83 -5.41
CA TRP A 192 -2.78 -7.54 -5.33
C TRP A 192 -2.15 -7.29 -3.95
N GLY A 193 -1.09 -6.48 -3.90
CA GLY A 193 -0.37 -6.18 -2.65
C GLY A 193 -0.02 -4.71 -2.48
N VAL A 194 0.07 -3.97 -3.58
CA VAL A 194 0.37 -2.53 -3.63
C VAL A 194 -0.52 -1.87 -4.67
N ALA A 195 -0.73 -0.56 -4.53
CA ALA A 195 -1.54 0.18 -5.48
C ALA A 195 -1.06 1.62 -5.62
N VAL A 196 -1.32 2.22 -6.79
CA VAL A 196 -1.28 3.66 -6.99
C VAL A 196 -2.62 4.12 -7.54
N TRP A 197 -3.04 5.33 -7.18
CA TRP A 197 -4.30 5.85 -7.68
C TRP A 197 -4.35 7.38 -7.79
N ALA A 198 -5.24 7.84 -8.65
CA ALA A 198 -5.53 9.24 -8.91
C ALA A 198 -6.46 9.84 -7.83
N PRO A 199 -6.55 11.19 -7.74
CA PRO A 199 -7.49 11.88 -6.85
C PRO A 199 -8.94 11.42 -6.97
N THR A 200 -9.38 11.01 -8.16
CA THR A 200 -10.73 10.49 -8.41
C THR A 200 -11.07 9.30 -7.51
N PHE A 201 -10.13 8.38 -7.32
CA PHE A 201 -10.36 7.25 -6.41
C PHE A 201 -10.27 7.66 -4.94
N THR A 202 -9.43 8.64 -4.59
CA THR A 202 -9.37 9.18 -3.22
C THR A 202 -10.72 9.79 -2.82
N ASP A 203 -11.32 10.62 -3.68
CA ASP A 203 -12.63 11.21 -3.45
C ASP A 203 -13.73 10.13 -3.40
N PHE A 204 -13.72 9.17 -4.34
CA PHE A 204 -14.65 8.04 -4.33
C PHE A 204 -14.59 7.22 -3.03
N MET A 205 -13.40 6.86 -2.58
CA MET A 205 -13.20 6.09 -1.35
C MET A 205 -13.76 6.83 -0.14
N HIS A 206 -13.48 8.13 -0.01
CA HIS A 206 -13.98 8.96 1.08
C HIS A 206 -15.51 9.03 1.12
N GLU A 207 -16.15 9.26 -0.02
CA GLU A 207 -17.61 9.31 -0.14
C GLU A 207 -18.23 7.93 0.16
N PHE A 208 -17.67 6.85 -0.39
CA PHE A 208 -18.11 5.48 -0.15
C PHE A 208 -18.07 5.12 1.34
N LEU A 209 -16.95 5.41 2.01
CA LEU A 209 -16.78 5.12 3.44
C LEU A 209 -17.71 5.96 4.31
N THR A 210 -17.91 7.22 3.98
CA THR A 210 -18.84 8.12 4.68
C THR A 210 -20.27 7.59 4.59
N LEU A 211 -20.70 7.13 3.41
CA LEU A 211 -22.02 6.55 3.21
C LEU A 211 -22.15 5.21 3.94
N HIS A 212 -21.13 4.35 3.84
CA HIS A 212 -21.12 3.05 4.50
C HIS A 212 -21.24 3.17 6.02
N GLN A 213 -20.56 4.13 6.65
CA GLN A 213 -20.67 4.38 8.10
C GLN A 213 -22.08 4.76 8.54
N LYS A 214 -22.82 5.48 7.69
CA LYS A 214 -24.20 5.92 7.98
C LYS A 214 -25.23 4.84 7.79
N THR A 215 -25.00 3.89 6.87
CA THR A 215 -25.99 2.91 6.42
C THR A 215 -25.79 1.51 6.98
N ALA A 216 -24.56 1.16 7.40
CA ALA A 216 -24.28 -0.17 7.92
C ALA A 216 -24.92 -0.39 9.29
N ALA A 217 -25.88 -1.30 9.35
CA ALA A 217 -26.53 -1.71 10.60
C ALA A 217 -25.59 -2.50 11.52
N VAL A 218 -24.61 -3.18 10.97
CA VAL A 218 -23.55 -3.92 11.67
C VAL A 218 -22.21 -3.47 11.10
N LYS A 219 -21.27 -3.13 11.97
CA LYS A 219 -19.89 -2.78 11.57
C LYS A 219 -19.14 -4.05 11.21
N THR A 220 -19.22 -4.46 9.95
CA THR A 220 -18.36 -5.50 9.39
C THR A 220 -17.01 -4.92 9.02
N GLU A 221 -15.95 -5.71 9.18
CA GLU A 221 -14.63 -5.31 8.70
C GLU A 221 -14.67 -5.13 7.18
N LEU A 222 -14.18 -3.99 6.73
CA LEU A 222 -14.10 -3.62 5.31
C LEU A 222 -12.66 -3.73 4.84
N PHE A 223 -12.44 -4.28 3.66
CA PHE A 223 -11.13 -4.39 3.01
C PHE A 223 -10.98 -3.35 1.89
N VAL A 224 -9.75 -2.98 1.56
CA VAL A 224 -9.49 -2.05 0.43
C VAL A 224 -10.02 -2.65 -0.88
N GLY A 225 -9.91 -3.96 -1.04
CA GLY A 225 -10.48 -4.68 -2.19
C GLY A 225 -11.99 -4.47 -2.35
N ASP A 226 -12.77 -4.36 -1.26
CA ASP A 226 -14.21 -4.05 -1.32
C ASP A 226 -14.46 -2.67 -1.91
N VAL A 227 -13.64 -1.68 -1.54
CA VAL A 227 -13.75 -0.30 -2.05
C VAL A 227 -13.37 -0.24 -3.52
N VAL A 228 -12.28 -0.92 -3.92
CA VAL A 228 -11.87 -1.02 -5.33
C VAL A 228 -12.95 -1.74 -6.16
N GLN A 229 -13.53 -2.83 -5.63
CA GLN A 229 -14.65 -3.52 -6.28
C GLN A 229 -15.88 -2.62 -6.45
N ALA A 230 -16.17 -1.77 -5.46
CA ALA A 230 -17.24 -0.79 -5.57
C ALA A 230 -16.90 0.28 -6.62
N ALA A 231 -15.67 0.74 -6.70
CA ALA A 231 -15.21 1.71 -7.69
C ALA A 231 -15.37 1.17 -9.12
N ILE A 232 -14.99 -0.09 -9.38
CA ILE A 232 -15.21 -0.77 -10.67
C ILE A 232 -16.70 -0.74 -11.05
N LYS A 233 -17.59 -1.10 -10.11
CA LYS A 233 -19.04 -1.08 -10.32
C LYS A 233 -19.61 0.31 -10.59
N ASN A 234 -18.91 1.36 -10.14
CA ASN A 234 -19.25 2.75 -10.37
C ASN A 234 -18.54 3.38 -11.60
N GLY A 235 -17.86 2.55 -12.40
CA GLY A 235 -17.29 2.97 -13.68
C GLY A 235 -15.90 3.59 -13.60
N LEU A 236 -15.19 3.53 -12.44
CA LEU A 236 -13.79 3.91 -12.37
C LEU A 236 -12.94 2.86 -13.10
N ARG A 237 -11.90 3.35 -13.79
CA ARG A 237 -10.96 2.49 -14.52
C ARG A 237 -9.91 1.95 -13.57
N VAL A 238 -9.92 0.64 -13.39
CA VAL A 238 -8.96 -0.06 -12.53
C VAL A 238 -8.14 -1.02 -13.40
N HIS A 239 -6.82 -0.85 -13.41
CA HIS A 239 -5.89 -1.71 -14.13
C HIS A 239 -5.11 -2.59 -13.15
N GLY A 240 -4.72 -3.77 -13.60
CA GLY A 240 -3.80 -4.66 -12.91
C GLY A 240 -2.49 -4.81 -13.70
N VAL A 241 -1.37 -4.66 -13.03
CA VAL A 241 -0.03 -4.85 -13.63
C VAL A 241 0.69 -5.97 -12.88
N LYS A 242 1.08 -7.03 -13.59
CA LYS A 242 1.92 -8.09 -13.00
C LYS A 242 3.32 -7.53 -12.75
N VAL A 243 3.66 -7.36 -11.48
CA VAL A 243 4.89 -6.71 -11.05
C VAL A 243 5.93 -7.70 -10.54
N SER A 244 5.55 -8.96 -10.33
CA SER A 244 6.43 -10.02 -9.84
C SER A 244 5.97 -11.39 -10.32
N GLU A 245 6.92 -12.27 -10.57
CA GLU A 245 6.69 -13.71 -10.79
C GLU A 245 6.71 -14.52 -9.47
N GLN A 246 7.03 -13.86 -8.36
CA GLN A 246 7.06 -14.46 -7.04
C GLN A 246 5.95 -13.89 -6.15
N PRO A 247 5.35 -14.70 -5.26
CA PRO A 247 4.40 -14.22 -4.29
C PRO A 247 5.09 -13.27 -3.29
N PHE A 248 4.32 -12.38 -2.69
CA PHE A 248 4.79 -11.63 -1.53
C PHE A 248 4.67 -12.48 -0.24
N LEU A 249 5.44 -12.13 0.78
CA LEU A 249 5.30 -12.66 2.13
C LEU A 249 4.59 -11.62 3.01
N ASP A 250 3.37 -11.94 3.45
CA ASP A 250 2.64 -11.18 4.48
C ASP A 250 3.02 -11.70 5.86
N ILE A 251 3.59 -10.82 6.69
CA ILE A 251 4.02 -11.16 8.07
C ILE A 251 2.82 -11.01 9.01
N GLY A 252 2.05 -12.07 9.10
CA GLY A 252 0.86 -12.13 9.95
C GLY A 252 0.94 -13.14 11.09
N THR A 253 1.90 -14.06 11.09
CA THR A 253 2.07 -15.15 12.06
C THR A 253 3.54 -15.37 12.40
N TRP A 254 3.81 -16.13 13.46
CA TRP A 254 5.17 -16.54 13.84
C TRP A 254 5.87 -17.36 12.76
N ASP A 255 5.15 -18.20 12.02
CA ASP A 255 5.68 -18.96 10.89
C ASP A 255 6.12 -18.02 9.75
N ASP A 256 5.34 -16.97 9.46
CA ASP A 256 5.71 -15.98 8.44
C ASP A 256 6.98 -15.21 8.86
N LEU A 257 7.13 -14.85 10.15
CA LEU A 257 8.37 -14.27 10.69
C LEU A 257 9.57 -15.21 10.52
N GLY A 258 9.39 -16.50 10.77
CA GLY A 258 10.45 -17.51 10.56
C GLY A 258 10.92 -17.56 9.11
N ARG A 259 10.03 -17.34 8.15
CA ARG A 259 10.36 -17.32 6.70
C ARG A 259 11.18 -16.10 6.27
N THR A 260 11.17 -15.00 7.03
CA THR A 260 11.94 -13.79 6.66
C THR A 260 13.44 -14.02 6.63
N THR A 261 13.95 -14.94 7.45
CA THR A 261 15.38 -15.26 7.53
C THR A 261 15.91 -16.01 6.30
N SER A 262 15.01 -16.57 5.48
CA SER A 262 15.36 -17.32 4.27
C SER A 262 15.12 -16.54 2.97
N LEU A 263 14.56 -15.33 3.05
CA LEU A 263 14.37 -14.49 1.87
C LEU A 263 15.67 -13.76 1.53
N PRO A 264 16.11 -13.78 0.24
CA PRO A 264 17.15 -12.88 -0.23
C PRO A 264 16.53 -11.46 -0.31
N LEU A 265 16.63 -10.71 0.78
CA LEU A 265 16.07 -9.36 0.90
C LEU A 265 16.79 -8.32 0.02
N ASP A 266 17.93 -8.69 -0.61
CA ASP A 266 18.79 -7.81 -1.41
C ASP A 266 19.33 -8.53 -2.67
N LYS A 267 18.49 -8.76 -3.69
CA LYS A 267 18.98 -9.03 -5.05
C LYS A 267 18.19 -8.19 -6.05
#